data_e92cbe638543cc12aaa80e80dbcef769
#
_entry.id   e92cbe638543cc12aaa80e80dbcef769
#
_cell.length_a   1.000
_cell.length_b   1.000
_cell.length_c   1.000
_cell.angle_alpha   90.00
_cell.angle_beta   90.00
_cell.angle_gamma   90.00
#
_symmetry.space_group_name_H-M   'P 1'
#
loop_
_entity.id
_entity.type
_entity.pdbx_description
1 polymer ?
#
loop_
_entity_poly.entity_id
_entity_poly.type
_entity_poly.pdbx_seq_one_letter_code
_entity_poly.pdbx_strand_id
1 'polypeptide(L)'
;MKAIETALSLTQAYKLGIERFEKMLGDEFSKAIELMNKTNEHIIICGMGKSGLVGRKISSTLASTGTPSIFLHPAEAIHGDLGKVQKKSIVSVSYTHLRAHETST
;
A
#
# COMPACT_ATOMS: atom_id res chain seq x y z
N MET A 1 6.73 32.82 14.36
CA MET A 1 6.45 31.89 15.44
C MET A 1 6.91 30.50 15.08
N LYS A 2 7.64 29.88 15.98
CA LYS A 2 8.30 28.61 15.67
C LYS A 2 7.36 27.49 15.27
N ALA A 3 6.21 27.40 15.93
CA ALA A 3 5.24 26.36 15.61
C ALA A 3 4.68 26.51 14.19
N ILE A 4 4.42 27.75 13.81
CA ILE A 4 3.91 28.02 12.46
C ILE A 4 4.98 27.74 11.42
N GLU A 5 6.22 28.09 11.71
CA GLU A 5 7.32 27.83 10.81
C GLU A 5 7.48 26.33 10.57
N THR A 6 7.38 25.54 11.64
CA THR A 6 7.46 24.09 11.53
C THR A 6 6.30 23.53 10.70
N ALA A 7 5.09 24.03 10.94
CA ALA A 7 3.93 23.60 10.19
C ALA A 7 4.07 23.90 8.70
N LEU A 8 4.56 25.11 8.38
CA LEU A 8 4.77 25.49 6.99
C LEU A 8 5.83 24.65 6.32
N SER A 9 6.89 24.32 7.06
CA SER A 9 7.95 23.47 6.55
C SER A 9 7.41 22.08 6.20
N LEU A 10 6.56 21.52 7.04
CA LEU A 10 5.92 20.23 6.77
C LEU A 10 5.01 20.30 5.56
N THR A 11 4.24 21.38 5.46
CA THR A 11 3.35 21.58 4.31
C THR A 11 4.14 21.61 3.01
N GLN A 12 5.28 22.31 3.01
CA GLN A 12 6.13 22.37 1.83
C GLN A 12 6.68 21.00 1.45
N ALA A 13 7.07 20.21 2.47
CA ALA A 13 7.56 18.86 2.23
C ALA A 13 6.49 17.98 1.58
N TYR A 14 5.25 18.09 2.05
CA TYR A 14 4.15 17.34 1.47
C TYR A 14 3.84 17.77 0.04
N LYS A 15 3.87 19.07 -0.23
CA LYS A 15 3.68 19.57 -1.59
C LYS A 15 4.71 18.99 -2.54
N LEU A 16 5.96 18.99 -2.13
CA LEU A 16 7.04 18.46 -2.94
C LEU A 16 6.85 16.96 -3.16
N GLY A 17 6.43 16.24 -2.12
CA GLY A 17 6.17 14.82 -2.21
C GLY A 17 5.06 14.51 -3.21
N ILE A 18 4.00 15.30 -3.21
CA ILE A 18 2.89 15.12 -4.14
C ILE A 18 3.34 15.38 -5.57
N GLU A 19 4.13 16.43 -5.79
CA GLU A 19 4.66 16.73 -7.12
C GLU A 19 5.52 15.59 -7.65
N ARG A 20 6.34 15.02 -6.78
CA ARG A 20 7.17 13.87 -7.17
C ARG A 20 6.31 12.65 -7.50
N PHE A 21 5.27 12.44 -6.71
CA PHE A 21 4.35 11.34 -6.93
C PHE A 21 3.67 11.48 -8.29
N GLU A 22 3.22 12.68 -8.64
CA GLU A 22 2.58 12.92 -9.93
C GLU A 22 3.49 12.54 -11.09
N LYS A 23 4.78 12.80 -10.97
CA LYS A 23 5.74 12.47 -12.02
C LYS A 23 5.97 10.96 -12.14
N MET A 24 5.64 10.21 -11.10
CA MET A 24 5.80 8.76 -11.12
C MET A 24 4.58 8.05 -11.70
N LEU A 25 3.47 8.75 -11.85
CA LEU A 25 2.27 8.16 -12.42
C LEU A 25 2.46 7.97 -13.92
N GLY A 26 2.45 6.73 -14.36
CA GLY A 26 2.69 6.40 -15.75
C GLY A 26 2.16 5.01 -16.08
N ASP A 27 2.79 4.36 -17.06
CA ASP A 27 2.32 3.09 -17.58
C ASP A 27 2.22 1.99 -16.53
N GLU A 28 3.16 1.95 -15.61
CA GLU A 28 3.13 0.92 -14.58
C GLU A 28 1.92 1.06 -13.67
N PHE A 29 1.58 2.30 -13.34
CA PHE A 29 0.40 2.57 -12.54
C PHE A 29 -0.86 2.13 -13.29
N SER A 30 -0.97 2.50 -14.57
CA SER A 30 -2.10 2.12 -15.41
C SER A 30 -2.24 0.61 -15.52
N LYS A 31 -1.13 -0.09 -15.68
CA LYS A 31 -1.14 -1.55 -15.78
C LYS A 31 -1.63 -2.19 -14.48
N ALA A 32 -1.20 -1.65 -13.34
CA ALA A 32 -1.64 -2.17 -12.05
C ALA A 32 -3.15 -2.01 -11.89
N ILE A 33 -3.68 -0.84 -12.26
CA ILE A 33 -5.12 -0.59 -12.18
C ILE A 33 -5.89 -1.51 -13.11
N GLU A 34 -5.37 -1.72 -14.32
CA GLU A 34 -6.01 -2.64 -15.27
C GLU A 34 -6.08 -4.07 -14.73
N LEU A 35 -4.99 -4.53 -14.12
CA LEU A 35 -4.97 -5.86 -13.52
C LEU A 35 -6.02 -5.98 -12.40
N MET A 36 -6.09 -4.97 -11.55
CA MET A 36 -7.06 -4.96 -10.48
C MET A 36 -8.49 -4.96 -10.98
N ASN A 37 -8.75 -4.25 -12.08
CA ASN A 37 -10.09 -4.19 -12.66
C ASN A 37 -10.49 -5.48 -13.36
N LYS A 38 -9.54 -6.26 -13.82
CA LYS A 38 -9.83 -7.48 -14.57
C LYS A 38 -10.06 -8.71 -13.71
N THR A 39 -9.59 -8.68 -12.48
CA THR A 39 -9.73 -9.87 -11.65
C THR A 39 -11.15 -10.01 -11.13
N ASN A 40 -11.60 -11.26 -11.03
CA ASN A 40 -12.88 -11.58 -10.42
C ASN A 40 -12.70 -12.05 -9.00
N GLU A 41 -11.45 -12.10 -8.53
CA GLU A 41 -11.11 -12.53 -7.19
C GLU A 41 -10.82 -11.33 -6.31
N HIS A 42 -10.63 -11.59 -5.03
CA HIS A 42 -10.28 -10.52 -4.11
C HIS A 42 -8.91 -9.93 -4.42
N ILE A 43 -8.80 -8.62 -4.19
CA ILE A 43 -7.50 -7.98 -4.17
C ILE A 43 -6.92 -8.25 -2.79
N ILE A 44 -5.75 -8.86 -2.73
CA ILE A 44 -5.09 -9.17 -1.47
C ILE A 44 -4.05 -8.08 -1.19
N ILE A 45 -4.21 -7.38 -0.09
CA ILE A 45 -3.22 -6.38 0.33
C ILE A 45 -2.42 -6.96 1.48
N CYS A 46 -1.12 -6.89 1.39
CA CYS A 46 -0.23 -7.49 2.38
C CYS A 46 0.81 -6.48 2.84
N GLY A 47 1.09 -6.42 4.13
CA GLY A 47 2.10 -5.51 4.64
C GLY A 47 2.28 -5.65 6.13
N MET A 48 3.37 -5.12 6.66
CA MET A 48 3.71 -5.17 8.08
C MET A 48 4.00 -3.77 8.59
N GLY A 49 3.86 -3.59 9.91
CA GLY A 49 4.17 -2.34 10.56
C GLY A 49 3.33 -1.20 10.02
N LYS A 50 3.94 -0.07 9.79
CA LYS A 50 3.24 1.11 9.29
C LYS A 50 2.70 0.89 7.89
N SER A 51 3.45 0.20 7.05
CA SER A 51 2.98 -0.16 5.71
C SER A 51 1.75 -1.04 5.80
N GLY A 52 1.72 -1.94 6.79
CA GLY A 52 0.56 -2.79 7.02
C GLY A 52 -0.67 -2.00 7.41
N LEU A 53 -0.51 -0.97 8.24
CA LEU A 53 -1.62 -0.11 8.63
C LEU A 53 -2.20 0.64 7.43
N VAL A 54 -1.33 1.15 6.57
CA VAL A 54 -1.76 1.81 5.33
C VAL A 54 -2.46 0.80 4.43
N GLY A 55 -1.91 -0.40 4.33
CA GLY A 55 -2.49 -1.47 3.53
C GLY A 55 -3.88 -1.86 4.01
N ARG A 56 -4.09 -1.93 5.33
CA ARG A 56 -5.42 -2.21 5.88
C ARG A 56 -6.42 -1.13 5.49
N LYS A 57 -6.00 0.12 5.51
CA LYS A 57 -6.86 1.23 5.12
C LYS A 57 -7.22 1.14 3.64
N ILE A 58 -6.24 0.83 2.80
CA ILE A 58 -6.47 0.67 1.36
C ILE A 58 -7.47 -0.48 1.12
N SER A 59 -7.24 -1.61 1.76
CA SER A 59 -8.11 -2.78 1.60
C SER A 59 -9.54 -2.48 2.03
N SER A 60 -9.69 -1.81 3.17
CA SER A 60 -10.99 -1.41 3.67
C SER A 60 -11.70 -0.46 2.71
N THR A 61 -10.97 0.49 2.16
CA THR A 61 -11.54 1.44 1.21
C THR A 61 -11.98 0.75 -0.08
N LEU A 62 -11.15 -0.17 -0.59
CA LEU A 62 -11.50 -0.94 -1.78
C LEU A 62 -12.79 -1.72 -1.54
N ALA A 63 -12.86 -2.44 -0.42
CA ALA A 63 -14.02 -3.25 -0.10
C ALA A 63 -15.28 -2.40 0.03
N SER A 64 -15.18 -1.24 0.68
CA SER A 64 -16.34 -0.38 0.90
C SER A 64 -16.79 0.34 -0.36
N THR A 65 -15.95 0.43 -1.37
CA THR A 65 -16.30 1.09 -2.62
C THR A 65 -16.58 0.11 -3.76
N GLY A 66 -16.78 -1.15 -3.43
CA GLY A 66 -17.23 -2.13 -4.42
C GLY A 66 -16.19 -3.04 -5.00
N THR A 67 -14.94 -2.94 -4.57
CA THR A 67 -13.88 -3.82 -5.03
C THR A 67 -13.52 -4.78 -3.90
N PRO A 68 -13.86 -6.08 -4.03
CA PRO A 68 -13.55 -7.03 -2.97
C PRO A 68 -12.07 -7.05 -2.66
N SER A 69 -11.74 -6.88 -1.40
CA SER A 69 -10.35 -6.85 -0.95
C SER A 69 -10.25 -7.40 0.46
N ILE A 70 -9.16 -8.06 0.74
CA ILE A 70 -8.85 -8.51 2.10
C ILE A 70 -7.41 -8.15 2.41
N PHE A 71 -7.15 -7.96 3.70
CA PHE A 71 -5.80 -7.70 4.15
C PHE A 71 -5.21 -9.00 4.70
N LEU A 72 -3.97 -9.28 4.35
CA LEU A 72 -3.26 -10.47 4.81
C LEU A 72 -1.96 -10.03 5.48
N HIS A 73 -1.83 -10.28 6.78
CA HIS A 73 -0.58 -10.01 7.46
C HIS A 73 0.39 -11.15 7.17
N PRO A 74 1.65 -10.85 6.78
CA PRO A 74 2.60 -11.92 6.42
C PRO A 74 2.81 -12.97 7.50
N ALA A 75 2.80 -12.57 8.76
CA ALA A 75 2.96 -13.54 9.85
C ALA A 75 1.78 -14.51 9.90
N GLU A 76 0.56 -14.02 9.65
CA GLU A 76 -0.62 -14.86 9.65
C GLU A 76 -0.67 -15.77 8.43
N ALA A 77 -0.07 -15.32 7.33
CA ALA A 77 0.03 -16.14 6.14
C ALA A 77 0.79 -17.43 6.45
N ILE A 78 1.87 -17.31 7.21
CA ILE A 78 2.66 -18.46 7.63
C ILE A 78 1.84 -19.42 8.51
N HIS A 79 0.89 -18.88 9.24
CA HIS A 79 0.05 -19.66 10.15
C HIS A 79 -1.25 -20.16 9.53
N GLY A 80 -1.37 -20.13 8.22
CA GLY A 80 -2.51 -20.72 7.56
C GLY A 80 -3.37 -19.80 6.71
N ASP A 81 -3.20 -18.49 6.84
CA ASP A 81 -4.04 -17.54 6.09
C ASP A 81 -3.75 -17.54 4.59
N LEU A 82 -2.72 -18.28 4.16
CA LEU A 82 -2.45 -18.43 2.73
C LEU A 82 -3.66 -19.01 1.99
N GLY A 83 -4.54 -19.70 2.70
CA GLY A 83 -5.76 -20.21 2.10
C GLY A 83 -6.68 -19.14 1.56
N LYS A 84 -6.49 -17.88 1.99
CA LYS A 84 -7.26 -16.76 1.46
C LYS A 84 -6.82 -16.36 0.07
N VAL A 85 -5.62 -16.75 -0.34
CA VAL A 85 -5.10 -16.42 -1.65
C VAL A 85 -5.57 -17.44 -2.65
N GLN A 86 -6.30 -16.99 -3.64
CA GLN A 86 -6.82 -17.88 -4.69
C GLN A 86 -5.98 -17.76 -5.95
N LYS A 87 -6.12 -18.73 -6.82
CA LYS A 87 -5.27 -18.83 -7.99
C LYS A 87 -5.23 -17.57 -8.87
N LYS A 88 -6.35 -16.86 -8.96
CA LYS A 88 -6.43 -15.65 -9.78
C LYS A 88 -6.46 -14.38 -8.97
N SER A 89 -6.13 -14.45 -7.68
CA SER A 89 -6.07 -13.29 -6.84
C SER A 89 -4.90 -12.40 -7.25
N ILE A 90 -5.09 -11.10 -7.07
CA ILE A 90 -4.01 -10.14 -7.24
C ILE A 90 -3.49 -9.78 -5.87
N VAL A 91 -2.19 -9.94 -5.67
CA VAL A 91 -1.55 -9.66 -4.39
C VAL A 91 -0.72 -8.41 -4.50
N SER A 92 -1.04 -7.43 -3.65
CA SER A 92 -0.25 -6.20 -3.55
C SER A 92 0.49 -6.23 -2.23
N VAL A 93 1.80 -6.10 -2.31
CA VAL A 93 2.65 -6.12 -1.12
C VAL A 93 3.20 -4.74 -0.87
N SER A 94 2.97 -4.24 0.33
CA SER A 94 3.51 -2.96 0.74
C SER A 94 4.66 -3.21 1.71
N TYR A 95 5.79 -2.63 1.41
CA TYR A 95 6.99 -2.87 2.16
C TYR A 95 7.79 -1.58 2.35
N THR A 96 8.19 -1.33 3.59
CA THR A 96 9.03 -0.18 3.88
C THR A 96 10.37 -0.69 4.36
N HIS A 97 11.41 -0.34 3.62
CA HIS A 97 12.76 -0.73 3.96
C HIS A 97 13.45 0.46 4.61
N LEU A 98 13.16 0.66 5.87
CA LEU A 98 13.62 1.83 6.56
C LEU A 98 15.04 1.79 7.01
N ARG A 99 15.59 0.65 7.12
CA ARG A 99 16.89 0.54 7.60
C ARG A 99 17.66 -0.14 6.67
N ALA A 100 18.21 0.58 5.92
CA ALA A 100 19.12 0.05 5.05
C ALA A 100 20.20 -0.47 5.80
N HIS A 101 20.19 -0.14 6.65
CA HIS A 101 21.06 -0.57 7.34
C HIS A 101 20.57 -1.10 8.41
N GLU A 102 19.52 -0.99 8.49
CA GLU A 102 19.04 -1.60 9.39
C GLU A 102 19.07 -2.88 9.13
N THR A 103 19.34 -2.83 8.39
CA THR A 103 19.56 -3.70 8.20
C THR A 103 19.89 -4.52 7.66
N SER A 104 20.19 -4.58 7.41
CA SER A 104 20.50 -5.04 6.85
C SER A 104 20.43 -6.00 6.77
N THR A 105 20.18 -6.14 7.00
CA THR A 105 19.98 -6.73 6.97
C THR A 105 19.78 -7.10 6.76
#